data_845361e6d3c389a4ae65214c6796c6fe
#
_entry.id   845361e6d3c389a4ae65214c6796c6fe
#
_cell.length_a   1.000
_cell.length_b   1.000
_cell.length_c   1.000
_cell.angle_alpha   90.00
_cell.angle_beta   90.00
_cell.angle_gamma   90.00
#
_symmetry.space_group_name_H-M   'P 1'
#
loop_
_entity.id
_entity.type
_entity.pdbx_description
1 polymer ?
#
loop_
_entity_poly.entity_id
_entity_poly.type
_entity_poly.pdbx_seq_one_letter_code
_entity_poly.pdbx_strand_id
1 'polypeptide(L)'
;WKKSRVELIRKYVDELIVIFPFEVDYFKKEDIKAHYFGNPLSDEIRKETEELSIDISKSIISILPGSRKQEIKINLPTMLDVIPEFQNYQFVIASTKEMYDLCKQISEGKNVKIVKDQTYSVLKKSELSLVTSGTATLETAMLNVPQLVCYKTDLLTYFLAKLFTKIKWISLVNIIMEKEVVREFIQNKMTPKILVSEMNNLLSESGKIQILQDYKMLQEKLDSSNVSEKTAKFILENV
;
A
#
# COMPACT_ATOMS: atom_id res chain seq x y z
N TRP A 1 5.33 15.80 -8.52
CA TRP A 1 4.36 16.90 -8.57
C TRP A 1 4.39 17.58 -9.94
N LYS A 2 3.21 18.00 -10.46
CA LYS A 2 3.16 18.79 -11.68
C LYS A 2 3.53 20.25 -11.34
N LYS A 3 4.42 20.87 -12.12
CA LYS A 3 4.81 22.28 -11.91
C LYS A 3 3.60 23.22 -11.83
N SER A 4 2.56 22.98 -12.64
CA SER A 4 1.33 23.78 -12.58
C SER A 4 0.61 23.76 -11.23
N ARG A 5 0.71 22.67 -10.45
CA ARG A 5 0.15 22.60 -9.09
C ARG A 5 0.99 23.41 -8.10
N VAL A 6 2.30 23.41 -8.25
CA VAL A 6 3.21 24.21 -7.42
C VAL A 6 2.88 25.69 -7.55
N GLU A 7 2.64 26.17 -8.78
CA GLU A 7 2.23 27.56 -9.01
C GLU A 7 0.87 27.90 -8.38
N LEU A 8 -0.10 26.97 -8.44
CA LEU A 8 -1.38 27.17 -7.77
C LEU A 8 -1.24 27.22 -6.25
N ILE A 9 -0.42 26.33 -5.66
CA ILE A 9 -0.13 26.33 -4.23
C ILE A 9 0.50 27.68 -3.84
N ARG A 10 1.53 28.12 -4.56
CA ARG A 10 2.20 29.40 -4.29
C ARG A 10 1.24 30.59 -4.33
N LYS A 11 0.21 30.53 -5.18
CA LYS A 11 -0.71 31.66 -5.40
C LYS A 11 -1.90 31.69 -4.43
N TYR A 12 -2.35 30.52 -3.96
CA TYR A 12 -3.65 30.41 -3.30
C TYR A 12 -3.62 29.72 -1.94
N VAL A 13 -2.45 29.23 -1.50
CA VAL A 13 -2.34 28.48 -0.24
C VAL A 13 -1.48 29.27 0.73
N ASP A 14 -2.04 29.64 1.86
CA ASP A 14 -1.36 30.36 2.92
C ASP A 14 -0.44 29.44 3.73
N GLU A 15 -0.95 28.26 4.12
CA GLU A 15 -0.20 27.26 4.86
C GLU A 15 -0.34 25.88 4.20
N LEU A 16 0.78 25.22 3.92
CA LEU A 16 0.80 23.91 3.29
C LEU A 16 1.16 22.82 4.31
N ILE A 17 0.25 21.88 4.54
CA ILE A 17 0.49 20.70 5.38
C ILE A 17 0.66 19.50 4.46
N VAL A 18 1.76 18.77 4.65
CA VAL A 18 2.11 17.57 3.86
C VAL A 18 2.08 16.32 4.73
N ILE A 19 1.87 15.16 4.09
CA ILE A 19 1.72 13.88 4.78
C ILE A 19 2.93 12.94 4.63
N PHE A 20 3.93 13.35 3.86
CA PHE A 20 5.18 12.60 3.70
C PHE A 20 6.39 13.51 3.97
N PRO A 21 7.42 13.03 4.69
CA PRO A 21 8.57 13.84 5.06
C PRO A 21 9.35 14.38 3.86
N PHE A 22 9.46 13.61 2.77
CA PHE A 22 10.16 14.04 1.55
C PHE A 22 9.48 15.21 0.82
N GLU A 23 8.20 15.46 1.08
CA GLU A 23 7.46 16.58 0.48
C GLU A 23 7.94 17.93 1.04
N VAL A 24 8.40 17.96 2.29
CA VAL A 24 8.97 19.18 2.89
C VAL A 24 10.19 19.65 2.09
N ASP A 25 11.12 18.73 1.81
CA ASP A 25 12.31 19.05 1.02
C ASP A 25 11.97 19.40 -0.44
N TYR A 26 10.96 18.75 -1.01
CA TYR A 26 10.47 19.05 -2.34
C TYR A 26 9.95 20.49 -2.42
N PHE A 27 9.04 20.90 -1.52
CA PHE A 27 8.44 22.21 -1.53
C PHE A 27 9.43 23.31 -1.12
N LYS A 28 10.39 23.01 -0.26
CA LYS A 28 11.49 23.92 0.07
C LYS A 28 12.33 24.28 -1.15
N LYS A 29 12.58 23.35 -2.10
CA LYS A 29 13.27 23.64 -3.37
C LYS A 29 12.46 24.51 -4.31
N GLU A 30 11.17 24.61 -4.10
CA GLU A 30 10.24 25.45 -4.85
C GLU A 30 9.92 26.77 -4.10
N ASP A 31 10.69 27.12 -3.04
CA ASP A 31 10.48 28.29 -2.18
C ASP A 31 9.08 28.34 -1.54
N ILE A 32 8.51 27.17 -1.22
CA ILE A 32 7.23 27.03 -0.51
C ILE A 32 7.49 26.39 0.84
N LYS A 33 7.03 27.03 1.92
CA LYS A 33 7.06 26.48 3.27
C LYS A 33 6.01 25.39 3.40
N ALA A 34 6.41 24.18 3.79
CA ALA A 34 5.53 23.07 4.05
C ALA A 34 5.73 22.55 5.47
N HIS A 35 4.63 22.19 6.13
CA HIS A 35 4.61 21.63 7.48
C HIS A 35 4.34 20.14 7.45
N TYR A 36 5.10 19.39 8.24
CA TYR A 36 4.93 17.96 8.41
C TYR A 36 4.73 17.64 9.88
N PHE A 37 3.59 17.05 10.23
CA PHE A 37 3.23 16.64 11.60
C PHE A 37 3.19 15.13 11.79
N GLY A 38 3.61 14.38 10.77
CA GLY A 38 3.51 12.93 10.69
C GLY A 38 2.51 12.48 9.61
N ASN A 39 2.37 11.17 9.45
CA ASN A 39 1.39 10.60 8.52
C ASN A 39 0.11 10.19 9.28
N PRO A 40 -1.08 10.67 8.89
CA PRO A 40 -2.35 10.41 9.59
C PRO A 40 -2.77 8.94 9.60
N LEU A 41 -2.20 8.12 8.72
CA LEU A 41 -2.50 6.70 8.60
C LEU A 41 -2.32 5.94 9.92
N SER A 42 -1.32 6.31 10.73
CA SER A 42 -1.09 5.68 12.03
C SER A 42 -2.20 5.93 13.04
N ASP A 43 -2.83 7.12 12.99
CA ASP A 43 -3.97 7.42 13.85
C ASP A 43 -5.20 6.60 13.42
N GLU A 44 -5.39 6.38 12.11
CA GLU A 44 -6.47 5.55 11.57
C GLU A 44 -6.30 4.08 11.93
N ILE A 45 -5.09 3.53 11.74
CA ILE A 45 -4.79 2.13 12.09
C ILE A 45 -5.03 1.85 13.58
N ARG A 46 -4.74 2.81 14.46
CA ARG A 46 -4.96 2.67 15.91
C ARG A 46 -6.44 2.69 16.28
N LYS A 47 -7.27 3.44 15.58
CA LYS A 47 -8.70 3.54 15.82
C LYS A 47 -9.47 2.31 15.37
N GLU A 48 -8.88 1.53 14.46
CA GLU A 48 -9.52 0.34 13.90
C GLU A 48 -9.59 -0.78 14.95
N THR A 49 -10.79 -1.07 15.40
CA THR A 49 -11.11 -2.10 16.41
C THR A 49 -12.00 -3.21 15.88
N GLU A 50 -12.41 -3.15 14.61
CA GLU A 50 -13.30 -4.16 14.04
C GLU A 50 -12.64 -5.55 14.03
N GLU A 51 -13.41 -6.54 14.48
CA GLU A 51 -13.01 -7.93 14.35
C GLU A 51 -13.28 -8.43 12.93
N LEU A 52 -12.42 -9.35 12.48
CA LEU A 52 -12.58 -9.96 11.16
C LEU A 52 -13.86 -10.81 11.13
N SER A 53 -14.74 -10.53 10.17
CA SER A 53 -16.08 -11.13 10.05
C SER A 53 -16.10 -12.57 9.52
N ILE A 54 -14.95 -13.18 9.28
CA ILE A 54 -14.82 -14.54 8.75
C ILE A 54 -14.09 -15.44 9.74
N ASP A 55 -14.45 -16.73 9.72
CA ASP A 55 -13.74 -17.75 10.47
C ASP A 55 -12.33 -17.99 9.90
N ILE A 56 -11.32 -18.03 10.80
CA ILE A 56 -9.92 -18.23 10.47
C ILE A 56 -9.52 -19.64 10.87
N SER A 57 -9.39 -20.51 9.89
CA SER A 57 -8.98 -21.91 10.10
C SER A 57 -7.50 -22.17 9.85
N LYS A 58 -6.81 -21.23 9.17
CA LYS A 58 -5.40 -21.31 8.78
C LYS A 58 -4.78 -19.92 8.81
N SER A 59 -3.45 -19.85 8.81
CA SER A 59 -2.70 -18.60 8.59
C SER A 59 -3.16 -17.90 7.31
N ILE A 60 -3.30 -16.58 7.36
CA ILE A 60 -3.85 -15.80 6.26
C ILE A 60 -2.75 -15.27 5.34
N ILE A 61 -2.98 -15.42 4.03
CA ILE A 61 -2.35 -14.61 2.98
C ILE A 61 -3.42 -13.67 2.44
N SER A 62 -3.22 -12.36 2.63
CA SER A 62 -4.16 -11.36 2.14
C SER A 62 -3.88 -10.92 0.71
N ILE A 63 -4.93 -10.54 0.01
CA ILE A 63 -4.89 -9.96 -1.32
C ILE A 63 -5.59 -8.61 -1.28
N LEU A 64 -4.85 -7.54 -1.57
CA LEU A 64 -5.35 -6.18 -1.72
C LEU A 64 -5.30 -5.80 -3.20
N PRO A 65 -6.37 -6.08 -3.98
CA PRO A 65 -6.32 -5.99 -5.44
C PRO A 65 -6.43 -4.57 -5.99
N GLY A 66 -6.55 -3.56 -5.11
CA GLY A 66 -6.76 -2.17 -5.46
C GLY A 66 -8.21 -1.71 -5.31
N SER A 67 -8.43 -0.42 -5.52
CA SER A 67 -9.75 0.23 -5.38
C SER A 67 -10.41 0.60 -6.72
N ARG A 68 -9.70 0.41 -7.84
CA ARG A 68 -10.22 0.78 -9.17
C ARG A 68 -10.56 -0.47 -9.98
N LYS A 69 -11.72 -0.42 -10.65
CA LYS A 69 -12.24 -1.53 -11.47
C LYS A 69 -11.22 -2.09 -12.48
N GLN A 70 -10.47 -1.22 -13.16
CA GLN A 70 -9.47 -1.65 -14.15
C GLN A 70 -8.27 -2.34 -13.47
N GLU A 71 -7.79 -1.80 -12.35
CA GLU A 71 -6.69 -2.40 -11.59
C GLU A 71 -7.05 -3.82 -11.13
N ILE A 72 -8.24 -3.99 -10.55
CA ILE A 72 -8.73 -5.29 -10.08
C ILE A 72 -8.83 -6.29 -11.22
N LYS A 73 -9.42 -5.91 -12.35
CA LYS A 73 -9.56 -6.79 -13.52
C LYS A 73 -8.24 -7.28 -14.08
N ILE A 74 -7.20 -6.46 -14.00
CA ILE A 74 -5.88 -6.78 -14.57
C ILE A 74 -5.00 -7.53 -13.55
N ASN A 75 -5.03 -7.12 -12.28
CA ASN A 75 -4.10 -7.64 -11.26
C ASN A 75 -4.62 -8.88 -10.54
N LEU A 76 -5.88 -8.88 -10.13
CA LEU A 76 -6.46 -9.94 -9.29
C LEU A 76 -6.34 -11.34 -9.91
N PRO A 77 -6.57 -11.59 -11.21
CA PRO A 77 -6.42 -12.93 -11.78
C PRO A 77 -5.04 -13.54 -11.53
N THR A 78 -3.96 -12.77 -11.77
CA THR A 78 -2.58 -13.25 -11.54
C THR A 78 -2.29 -13.50 -10.05
N MET A 79 -2.86 -12.69 -9.15
CA MET A 79 -2.72 -12.90 -7.70
C MET A 79 -3.45 -14.16 -7.25
N LEU A 80 -4.58 -14.52 -7.85
CA LEU A 80 -5.34 -15.72 -7.54
C LEU A 80 -4.67 -17.00 -8.05
N ASP A 81 -3.88 -16.91 -9.11
CA ASP A 81 -3.23 -18.07 -9.71
C ASP A 81 -2.10 -18.66 -8.85
N VAL A 82 -1.71 -18.01 -7.74
CA VAL A 82 -0.74 -18.55 -6.77
C VAL A 82 -1.39 -19.47 -5.74
N ILE A 83 -2.72 -19.42 -5.56
CA ILE A 83 -3.46 -20.14 -4.50
C ILE A 83 -3.15 -21.64 -4.47
N PRO A 84 -3.07 -22.37 -5.61
CA PRO A 84 -2.81 -23.81 -5.60
C PRO A 84 -1.50 -24.21 -4.92
N GLU A 85 -0.50 -23.31 -4.89
CA GLU A 85 0.82 -23.59 -4.31
C GLU A 85 0.87 -23.38 -2.79
N PHE A 86 -0.17 -22.76 -2.18
CA PHE A 86 -0.23 -22.39 -0.77
C PHE A 86 -1.46 -22.96 -0.06
N GLN A 87 -1.73 -24.26 -0.20
CA GLN A 87 -2.93 -24.91 0.34
C GLN A 87 -3.00 -24.92 1.89
N ASN A 88 -1.87 -24.72 2.57
CA ASN A 88 -1.80 -24.61 4.03
C ASN A 88 -2.24 -23.23 4.55
N TYR A 89 -2.48 -22.27 3.66
CA TYR A 89 -2.92 -20.92 3.97
C TYR A 89 -4.37 -20.70 3.57
N GLN A 90 -5.00 -19.76 4.25
CA GLN A 90 -6.29 -19.21 3.86
C GLN A 90 -6.07 -17.90 3.12
N PHE A 91 -6.49 -17.84 1.86
CA PHE A 91 -6.47 -16.58 1.12
C PHE A 91 -7.69 -15.73 1.44
N VAL A 92 -7.47 -14.43 1.65
CA VAL A 92 -8.53 -13.46 1.94
C VAL A 92 -8.34 -12.21 1.09
N ILE A 93 -9.34 -11.90 0.26
CA ILE A 93 -9.40 -10.63 -0.48
C ILE A 93 -10.04 -9.59 0.43
N ALA A 94 -9.30 -8.51 0.73
CA ALA A 94 -9.86 -7.30 1.32
C ALA A 94 -10.29 -6.34 0.20
N SER A 95 -11.59 -6.16 0.01
CA SER A 95 -12.15 -5.29 -1.03
C SER A 95 -12.92 -4.12 -0.42
N THR A 96 -12.99 -3.01 -1.16
CA THR A 96 -13.97 -1.97 -0.84
C THR A 96 -15.39 -2.48 -1.15
N LYS A 97 -16.38 -1.88 -0.51
CA LYS A 97 -17.79 -2.21 -0.72
C LYS A 97 -18.17 -2.17 -2.20
N GLU A 98 -17.71 -1.14 -2.92
CA GLU A 98 -18.01 -0.92 -4.34
C GLU A 98 -17.40 -1.98 -5.26
N MET A 99 -16.28 -2.58 -4.86
CA MET A 99 -15.54 -3.55 -5.67
C MET A 99 -15.80 -5.01 -5.28
N TYR A 100 -16.58 -5.24 -4.24
CA TYR A 100 -16.84 -6.58 -3.71
C TYR A 100 -17.40 -7.54 -4.76
N ASP A 101 -18.45 -7.14 -5.48
CA ASP A 101 -19.10 -8.01 -6.46
C ASP A 101 -18.17 -8.34 -7.64
N LEU A 102 -17.34 -7.37 -8.04
CA LEU A 102 -16.32 -7.59 -9.07
C LEU A 102 -15.26 -8.59 -8.58
N CYS A 103 -14.78 -8.45 -7.35
CA CYS A 103 -13.82 -9.39 -6.76
C CYS A 103 -14.43 -10.79 -6.68
N LYS A 104 -15.70 -10.91 -6.27
CA LYS A 104 -16.44 -12.16 -6.19
C LYS A 104 -16.56 -12.83 -7.56
N GLN A 105 -16.91 -12.08 -8.59
CA GLN A 105 -17.01 -12.57 -9.97
C GLN A 105 -15.66 -13.11 -10.48
N ILE A 106 -14.57 -12.38 -10.25
CA ILE A 106 -13.24 -12.77 -10.75
C ILE A 106 -12.69 -13.97 -9.99
N SER A 107 -13.03 -14.13 -8.71
CA SER A 107 -12.56 -15.22 -7.86
C SER A 107 -13.46 -16.45 -7.85
N GLU A 108 -14.48 -16.49 -8.70
CA GLU A 108 -15.38 -17.64 -8.79
C GLU A 108 -14.60 -18.96 -9.03
N GLY A 109 -14.93 -20.00 -8.28
CA GLY A 109 -14.23 -21.29 -8.33
C GLY A 109 -12.85 -21.34 -7.69
N LYS A 110 -12.33 -20.24 -7.12
CA LYS A 110 -11.06 -20.20 -6.38
C LYS A 110 -11.30 -20.37 -4.88
N ASN A 111 -10.38 -21.05 -4.20
CA ASN A 111 -10.45 -21.20 -2.74
C ASN A 111 -9.97 -19.94 -2.02
N VAL A 112 -10.81 -18.92 -1.98
CA VAL A 112 -10.51 -17.61 -1.37
C VAL A 112 -11.76 -17.05 -0.69
N LYS A 113 -11.60 -16.43 0.48
CA LYS A 113 -12.65 -15.66 1.16
C LYS A 113 -12.54 -14.20 0.76
N ILE A 114 -13.65 -13.47 0.84
CA ILE A 114 -13.69 -12.04 0.50
C ILE A 114 -14.40 -11.30 1.62
N VAL A 115 -13.84 -10.19 2.06
CA VAL A 115 -14.43 -9.30 3.05
C VAL A 115 -14.57 -7.88 2.50
N LYS A 116 -15.54 -7.13 3.03
CA LYS A 116 -15.83 -5.76 2.64
C LYS A 116 -15.31 -4.81 3.71
N ASP A 117 -14.56 -3.78 3.30
CA ASP A 117 -14.12 -2.65 4.14
C ASP A 117 -13.40 -3.06 5.44
N GLN A 118 -12.83 -4.27 5.51
CA GLN A 118 -12.11 -4.81 6.67
C GLN A 118 -10.60 -4.98 6.40
N THR A 119 -10.00 -4.05 5.67
CA THR A 119 -8.60 -4.16 5.22
C THR A 119 -7.65 -4.31 6.41
N TYR A 120 -7.78 -3.48 7.44
CA TYR A 120 -6.87 -3.52 8.58
C TYR A 120 -7.06 -4.78 9.44
N SER A 121 -8.30 -5.23 9.61
CA SER A 121 -8.61 -6.47 10.34
C SER A 121 -8.02 -7.70 9.65
N VAL A 122 -8.06 -7.73 8.31
CA VAL A 122 -7.41 -8.79 7.51
C VAL A 122 -5.89 -8.68 7.65
N LEU A 123 -5.31 -7.50 7.47
CA LEU A 123 -3.86 -7.30 7.54
C LEU A 123 -3.31 -7.69 8.92
N LYS A 124 -3.97 -7.29 10.02
CA LYS A 124 -3.57 -7.65 11.39
C LYS A 124 -3.47 -9.17 11.63
N LYS A 125 -4.14 -9.98 10.82
CA LYS A 125 -4.14 -11.46 10.89
C LYS A 125 -3.32 -12.12 9.78
N SER A 126 -2.71 -11.34 8.89
CA SER A 126 -2.00 -11.85 7.71
C SER A 126 -0.53 -12.11 8.00
N GLU A 127 -0.02 -13.22 7.50
CA GLU A 127 1.44 -13.51 7.50
C GLU A 127 2.15 -12.92 6.27
N LEU A 128 1.41 -12.70 5.19
CA LEU A 128 1.91 -12.14 3.94
C LEU A 128 0.77 -11.46 3.19
N SER A 129 1.08 -10.45 2.39
CA SER A 129 0.10 -9.77 1.54
C SER A 129 0.57 -9.61 0.09
N LEU A 130 -0.32 -9.85 -0.86
CA LEU A 130 -0.17 -9.42 -2.26
C LEU A 130 -0.92 -8.11 -2.41
N VAL A 131 -0.21 -7.02 -2.71
CA VAL A 131 -0.75 -5.67 -2.66
C VAL A 131 -0.62 -4.97 -4.00
N THR A 132 -1.72 -4.44 -4.55
CA THR A 132 -1.65 -3.52 -5.69
C THR A 132 -1.04 -2.19 -5.25
N SER A 133 -0.17 -1.62 -6.08
CA SER A 133 0.52 -0.36 -5.77
C SER A 133 -0.48 0.77 -5.45
N GLY A 134 -0.22 1.47 -4.34
CA GLY A 134 -1.03 2.57 -3.82
C GLY A 134 -0.74 2.81 -2.33
N THR A 135 -1.65 3.51 -1.65
CA THR A 135 -1.58 3.74 -0.19
C THR A 135 -1.59 2.44 0.60
N ALA A 136 -2.26 1.40 0.08
CA ALA A 136 -2.30 0.08 0.69
C ALA A 136 -0.92 -0.54 0.96
N THR A 137 0.11 -0.19 0.17
CA THR A 137 1.48 -0.66 0.44
C THR A 137 2.04 -0.07 1.75
N LEU A 138 1.71 1.18 2.05
CA LEU A 138 2.11 1.82 3.29
C LEU A 138 1.32 1.27 4.49
N GLU A 139 0.01 1.11 4.32
CA GLU A 139 -0.89 0.51 5.33
C GLU A 139 -0.40 -0.88 5.75
N THR A 140 -0.05 -1.72 4.77
CA THR A 140 0.49 -3.06 4.98
C THR A 140 1.81 -3.04 5.75
N ALA A 141 2.73 -2.13 5.40
CA ALA A 141 4.01 -1.98 6.10
C ALA A 141 3.84 -1.44 7.52
N MET A 142 2.93 -0.49 7.74
CA MET A 142 2.62 0.07 9.07
C MET A 142 2.02 -0.98 10.01
N LEU A 143 1.34 -1.99 9.47
CA LEU A 143 0.82 -3.14 10.20
C LEU A 143 1.82 -4.31 10.31
N ASN A 144 3.08 -4.10 9.90
CA ASN A 144 4.15 -5.10 9.96
C ASN A 144 3.84 -6.39 9.17
N VAL A 145 3.13 -6.29 8.06
CA VAL A 145 2.82 -7.44 7.20
C VAL A 145 3.80 -7.48 6.02
N PRO A 146 4.62 -8.55 5.88
CA PRO A 146 5.43 -8.76 4.68
C PRO A 146 4.59 -8.70 3.43
N GLN A 147 5.07 -8.06 2.36
CA GLN A 147 4.27 -7.86 1.16
C GLN A 147 5.05 -7.96 -0.13
N LEU A 148 4.36 -8.37 -1.19
CA LEU A 148 4.79 -8.23 -2.58
C LEU A 148 3.90 -7.22 -3.28
N VAL A 149 4.52 -6.23 -3.91
CA VAL A 149 3.78 -5.20 -4.66
C VAL A 149 3.56 -5.68 -6.09
N CYS A 150 2.31 -5.82 -6.46
CA CYS A 150 1.85 -6.35 -7.73
C CYS A 150 1.17 -5.26 -8.55
N TYR A 151 1.68 -4.98 -9.76
CA TYR A 151 1.09 -3.93 -10.58
C TYR A 151 1.18 -4.21 -12.07
N LYS A 152 0.02 -4.35 -12.68
CA LYS A 152 -0.15 -4.32 -14.14
C LYS A 152 -1.11 -3.22 -14.51
N THR A 153 -0.83 -2.56 -15.63
CA THR A 153 -1.73 -1.60 -16.25
C THR A 153 -1.73 -1.84 -17.76
N ASP A 154 -2.60 -1.20 -18.50
CA ASP A 154 -2.55 -1.28 -19.96
C ASP A 154 -1.21 -0.78 -20.49
N LEU A 155 -0.78 -1.37 -21.61
CA LEU A 155 0.55 -1.12 -22.18
C LEU A 155 0.76 0.34 -22.56
N LEU A 156 -0.28 1.03 -23.02
CA LEU A 156 -0.16 2.43 -23.43
C LEU A 156 0.11 3.33 -22.23
N THR A 157 -0.66 3.16 -21.15
CA THR A 157 -0.45 3.89 -19.90
C THR A 157 0.94 3.60 -19.29
N TYR A 158 1.40 2.35 -19.35
CA TYR A 158 2.73 1.98 -18.87
C TYR A 158 3.85 2.66 -19.65
N PHE A 159 3.79 2.62 -21.00
CA PHE A 159 4.78 3.27 -21.84
C PHE A 159 4.82 4.77 -21.66
N LEU A 160 3.64 5.42 -21.58
CA LEU A 160 3.54 6.85 -21.30
C LEU A 160 4.12 7.20 -19.93
N ALA A 161 3.77 6.46 -18.89
CA ALA A 161 4.33 6.66 -17.56
C ALA A 161 5.85 6.53 -17.57
N LYS A 162 6.40 5.50 -18.21
CA LYS A 162 7.85 5.25 -18.32
C LYS A 162 8.59 6.35 -19.09
N LEU A 163 7.97 6.93 -20.12
CA LEU A 163 8.54 8.04 -20.90
C LEU A 163 8.60 9.36 -20.12
N PHE A 164 7.59 9.62 -19.30
CA PHE A 164 7.42 10.91 -18.61
C PHE A 164 7.87 10.93 -17.16
N THR A 165 8.20 9.77 -16.56
CA THR A 165 8.59 9.70 -15.16
C THR A 165 9.93 8.99 -14.98
N LYS A 166 10.85 9.64 -14.26
CA LYS A 166 12.10 9.04 -13.76
C LYS A 166 11.87 8.29 -12.43
N ILE A 167 10.65 7.84 -12.18
CA ILE A 167 10.28 7.19 -10.92
C ILE A 167 10.94 5.80 -10.88
N LYS A 168 11.77 5.57 -9.88
CA LYS A 168 12.48 4.32 -9.67
C LYS A 168 11.57 3.26 -9.06
N TRP A 169 10.64 3.66 -8.18
CA TRP A 169 9.71 2.79 -7.44
C TRP A 169 8.28 3.29 -7.54
N ILE A 170 7.32 2.37 -7.42
CA ILE A 170 5.89 2.70 -7.46
C ILE A 170 5.20 2.56 -6.10
N SER A 171 5.79 1.85 -5.13
CA SER A 171 5.26 1.75 -3.78
C SER A 171 5.70 2.93 -2.92
N LEU A 172 4.80 3.41 -2.07
CA LEU A 172 5.11 4.47 -1.11
C LEU A 172 6.22 4.06 -0.14
N VAL A 173 6.28 2.79 0.23
CA VAL A 173 7.33 2.25 1.11
C VAL A 173 8.72 2.50 0.53
N ASN A 174 8.95 2.08 -0.72
CA ASN A 174 10.25 2.24 -1.37
C ASN A 174 10.59 3.71 -1.64
N ILE A 175 9.57 4.52 -2.01
CA ILE A 175 9.74 5.97 -2.25
C ILE A 175 10.16 6.68 -0.96
N ILE A 176 9.50 6.41 0.17
CA ILE A 176 9.80 7.05 1.47
C ILE A 176 11.17 6.60 1.98
N MET A 177 11.49 5.32 1.81
CA MET A 177 12.75 4.75 2.27
C MET A 177 13.93 4.99 1.32
N GLU A 178 13.67 5.47 0.10
CA GLU A 178 14.66 5.69 -0.97
C GLU A 178 15.49 4.45 -1.31
N LYS A 179 14.97 3.27 -0.99
CA LYS A 179 15.56 1.95 -1.26
C LYS A 179 14.47 0.91 -1.54
N GLU A 180 14.85 -0.24 -2.11
CA GLU A 180 13.95 -1.37 -2.29
C GLU A 180 13.78 -2.10 -0.94
N VAL A 181 12.71 -1.80 -0.23
CA VAL A 181 12.26 -2.50 0.98
C VAL A 181 11.28 -3.60 0.62
N VAL A 182 10.33 -3.29 -0.26
CA VAL A 182 9.34 -4.23 -0.78
C VAL A 182 9.61 -4.49 -2.25
N ARG A 183 9.54 -5.74 -2.68
CA ARG A 183 9.77 -6.10 -4.08
C ARG A 183 8.56 -5.73 -4.94
N GLU A 184 8.81 -5.10 -6.08
CA GLU A 184 7.80 -4.62 -7.01
C GLU A 184 7.77 -5.45 -8.29
N PHE A 185 6.66 -6.13 -8.53
CA PHE A 185 6.44 -6.95 -9.72
C PHE A 185 5.54 -6.20 -10.70
N ILE A 186 6.18 -5.57 -11.69
CA ILE A 186 5.52 -4.68 -12.63
C ILE A 186 5.41 -5.38 -13.99
N GLN A 187 4.22 -5.33 -14.61
CA GLN A 187 3.95 -5.84 -15.96
C GLN A 187 4.40 -7.31 -16.13
N ASN A 188 5.37 -7.55 -17.02
CA ASN A 188 5.84 -8.90 -17.36
C ASN A 188 6.57 -9.62 -16.22
N LYS A 189 7.01 -8.90 -15.17
CA LYS A 189 7.59 -9.51 -13.97
C LYS A 189 6.53 -10.06 -13.02
N MET A 190 5.28 -9.63 -13.15
CA MET A 190 4.15 -10.13 -12.35
C MET A 190 3.61 -11.42 -12.98
N THR A 191 4.25 -12.55 -12.69
CA THR A 191 3.80 -13.88 -13.12
C THR A 191 3.57 -14.77 -11.90
N PRO A 192 2.65 -15.77 -11.94
CA PRO A 192 2.41 -16.67 -10.81
C PRO A 192 3.70 -17.35 -10.34
N LYS A 193 4.52 -17.83 -11.26
CA LYS A 193 5.80 -18.51 -10.94
C LYS A 193 6.76 -17.63 -10.13
N ILE A 194 6.90 -16.37 -10.52
CA ILE A 194 7.77 -15.41 -9.82
C ILE A 194 7.17 -15.07 -8.45
N LEU A 195 5.86 -14.80 -8.40
CA LEU A 195 5.18 -14.50 -7.14
C LEU A 195 5.31 -15.65 -6.14
N VAL A 196 5.09 -16.90 -6.55
CA VAL A 196 5.24 -18.09 -5.69
C VAL A 196 6.66 -18.17 -5.12
N SER A 197 7.69 -17.98 -5.95
CA SER A 197 9.08 -18.01 -5.51
C SER A 197 9.36 -16.94 -4.44
N GLU A 198 8.87 -15.72 -4.66
CA GLU A 198 9.10 -14.61 -3.75
C GLU A 198 8.23 -14.68 -2.47
N MET A 199 7.01 -15.22 -2.57
CA MET A 199 6.18 -15.50 -1.40
C MET A 199 6.87 -16.51 -0.48
N ASN A 200 7.43 -17.60 -1.02
CA ASN A 200 8.20 -18.57 -0.23
C ASN A 200 9.42 -17.94 0.45
N ASN A 201 10.12 -17.05 -0.25
CA ASN A 201 11.24 -16.29 0.33
C ASN A 201 10.78 -15.41 1.52
N LEU A 202 9.70 -14.64 1.35
CA LEU A 202 9.17 -13.77 2.42
C LEU A 202 8.53 -14.53 3.56
N LEU A 203 8.00 -15.75 3.33
CA LEU A 203 7.47 -16.61 4.39
C LEU A 203 8.56 -17.30 5.19
N SER A 204 9.81 -17.32 4.72
CA SER A 204 10.95 -17.82 5.48
C SER A 204 11.29 -16.90 6.66
N GLU A 205 11.91 -17.43 7.70
CA GLU A 205 12.33 -16.63 8.86
C GLU A 205 13.27 -15.48 8.46
N SER A 206 14.27 -15.76 7.63
CA SER A 206 15.23 -14.73 7.18
C SER A 206 14.56 -13.61 6.36
N GLY A 207 13.64 -13.95 5.48
CA GLY A 207 12.89 -12.97 4.70
C GLY A 207 12.00 -12.08 5.57
N LYS A 208 11.30 -12.67 6.56
CA LYS A 208 10.48 -11.92 7.53
C LYS A 208 11.31 -10.96 8.37
N ILE A 209 12.44 -11.42 8.94
CA ILE A 209 13.29 -10.60 9.79
C ILE A 209 13.76 -9.34 9.06
N GLN A 210 14.29 -9.51 7.86
CA GLN A 210 14.83 -8.39 7.09
C GLN A 210 13.77 -7.32 6.77
N ILE A 211 12.61 -7.74 6.28
CA ILE A 211 11.56 -6.78 5.91
C ILE A 211 10.96 -6.08 7.12
N LEU A 212 10.82 -6.76 8.25
CA LEU A 212 10.31 -6.17 9.49
C LEU A 212 11.28 -5.17 10.11
N GLN A 213 12.60 -5.38 9.99
CA GLN A 213 13.59 -4.38 10.37
C GLN A 213 13.46 -3.11 9.53
N ASP A 214 13.29 -3.25 8.22
CA ASP A 214 13.07 -2.12 7.33
C ASP A 214 11.75 -1.38 7.62
N TYR A 215 10.69 -2.11 7.98
CA TYR A 215 9.41 -1.50 8.37
C TYR A 215 9.51 -0.71 9.68
N LYS A 216 10.31 -1.17 10.63
CA LYS A 216 10.60 -0.41 11.85
C LYS A 216 11.25 0.93 11.52
N MET A 217 12.26 0.93 10.64
CA MET A 217 12.92 2.17 10.18
C MET A 217 11.94 3.09 9.44
N LEU A 218 11.03 2.53 8.64
CA LEU A 218 9.97 3.29 7.97
C LEU A 218 9.04 3.97 8.98
N GLN A 219 8.61 3.24 10.02
CA GLN A 219 7.73 3.77 11.07
C GLN A 219 8.41 4.90 11.84
N GLU A 220 9.70 4.75 12.18
CA GLU A 220 10.51 5.80 12.81
C GLU A 220 10.62 7.04 11.93
N LYS A 221 10.81 6.87 10.62
CA LYS A 221 10.91 7.97 9.64
C LYS A 221 9.58 8.72 9.45
N LEU A 222 8.46 8.05 9.64
CA LEU A 222 7.13 8.66 9.49
C LEU A 222 6.68 9.45 10.72
N ASP A 223 7.31 9.27 11.88
CA ASP A 223 7.00 9.92 13.18
C ASP A 223 5.50 10.23 13.35
N SER A 224 4.73 9.20 13.65
CA SER A 224 3.28 9.25 13.45
C SER A 224 2.46 9.16 14.74
N SER A 225 2.87 9.86 15.80
CA SER A 225 2.05 9.97 17.02
C SER A 225 1.21 11.24 17.05
N ASN A 226 -0.10 11.11 17.28
CA ASN A 226 -1.06 12.22 17.46
C ASN A 226 -1.04 13.23 16.30
N VAL A 227 -0.95 12.75 15.08
CA VAL A 227 -0.85 13.59 13.87
C VAL A 227 -2.07 14.46 13.70
N SER A 228 -3.26 13.90 13.88
CA SER A 228 -4.53 14.62 13.77
C SER A 228 -4.63 15.77 14.77
N GLU A 229 -4.20 15.55 16.02
CA GLU A 229 -4.21 16.57 17.07
C GLU A 229 -3.20 17.71 16.78
N LYS A 230 -1.96 17.34 16.43
CA LYS A 230 -0.93 18.31 16.04
C LYS A 230 -1.37 19.19 14.87
N THR A 231 -1.98 18.55 13.86
CA THR A 231 -2.50 19.27 12.69
C THR A 231 -3.64 20.20 13.05
N ALA A 232 -4.61 19.73 13.84
CA ALA A 232 -5.73 20.57 14.27
C ALA A 232 -5.27 21.76 15.10
N LYS A 233 -4.32 21.55 16.03
CA LYS A 233 -3.73 22.64 16.82
C LYS A 233 -3.06 23.69 15.94
N PHE A 234 -2.26 23.25 14.98
CA PHE A 234 -1.61 24.17 14.04
C PHE A 234 -2.62 25.00 13.25
N ILE A 235 -3.69 24.39 12.75
CA ILE A 235 -4.75 25.10 12.01
C ILE A 235 -5.41 26.16 12.91
N LEU A 236 -5.77 25.81 14.16
CA LEU A 236 -6.42 26.75 15.09
C LEU A 236 -5.53 27.91 15.50
N GLU A 237 -4.21 27.75 15.47
CA GLU A 237 -3.25 28.81 15.85
C GLU A 237 -2.85 29.70 14.66
N ASN A 238 -3.06 29.30 13.40
CA ASN A 238 -2.55 29.97 12.20
C ASN A 238 -3.62 30.30 11.15
N VAL A 239 -4.86 29.92 11.35
CA VAL A 239 -6.01 30.17 10.49
C VAL A 239 -7.15 30.73 11.34
#